data_cff1910ea0afeb2a9aa868a67ad2f66e
#
_entry.id   cff1910ea0afeb2a9aa868a67ad2f66e
#
_cell.length_a   1.000
_cell.length_b   1.000
_cell.length_c   1.000
_cell.angle_alpha   90.00
_cell.angle_beta   90.00
_cell.angle_gamma   90.00
#
_symmetry.space_group_name_H-M   'P 1'
#
loop_
_entity.id
_entity.type
_entity.pdbx_description
1 polymer ?
#
loop_
_entity_poly.entity_id
_entity_poly.type
_entity_poly.pdbx_seq_one_letter_code
_entity_poly.pdbx_strand_id
1 'polypeptide(L)'
;MSLLSAVLFQIMAKTNALNMGIQKIVKKLGAKEILIIPILMVLFGLGGSTFGMSDELIPFYLLIMPIMFAMGYDSMTTFMTVCLSATVGYAASTVNPFCVLIAQGIAGIQGNPQLVFRMLQFVIMMALVIAFVTWRAFKIKKNPEKSITYQDDLLKKKEMNTDIDFNQEMTIRQKLVLLTFVIGMVIVVVGLVKNGWYMNELSMCFLGMGILMGIFGGMNETEIAEEFINGVKDIAFAAMVIGFCSGIMVIAQDGMIIDTILNALSGLVEKSNNVVFSAVMYVVQSLLTLLVPSSSGLAALSMPIMAPLCDLHGVNPEAAVTALQYGNQLTNLMSPVAGTTVAGLAICKISFGQWWKTIWKMFLIMAVIAIVFCTISAGL
;
A
#
# COMPACT_ATOMS: atom_id res chain seq x y z
N MET A 1 12.83 -8.59 -2.70
CA MET A 1 12.48 -7.20 -3.05
C MET A 1 12.36 -6.33 -1.80
N SER A 2 11.54 -6.64 -0.81
CA SER A 2 11.39 -5.86 0.44
C SER A 2 12.70 -5.56 1.17
N LEU A 3 13.67 -6.49 1.19
CA LEU A 3 14.98 -6.27 1.79
C LEU A 3 15.78 -5.18 1.06
N LEU A 4 15.75 -5.13 -0.26
CA LEU A 4 16.50 -4.16 -1.06
C LEU A 4 15.85 -2.78 -1.05
N SER A 5 14.51 -2.71 -1.00
CA SER A 5 13.82 -1.44 -0.81
C SER A 5 14.12 -0.83 0.56
N ALA A 6 14.21 -1.63 1.62
CA ALA A 6 14.58 -1.15 2.94
C ALA A 6 15.98 -0.53 2.99
N VAL A 7 16.94 -1.13 2.28
CA VAL A 7 18.29 -0.58 2.17
C VAL A 7 18.29 0.82 1.55
N LEU A 8 17.57 0.98 0.45
CA LEU A 8 17.41 2.29 -0.21
C LEU A 8 16.87 3.33 0.77
N PHE A 9 15.83 2.98 1.54
CA PHE A 9 15.23 3.89 2.51
C PHE A 9 16.14 4.15 3.72
N GLN A 10 16.94 3.16 4.13
CA GLN A 10 17.91 3.35 5.22
C GLN A 10 19.02 4.34 4.81
N ILE A 11 19.56 4.22 3.61
CA ILE A 11 20.52 5.19 3.07
C ILE A 11 19.88 6.58 2.95
N MET A 12 18.63 6.65 2.51
CA MET A 12 17.91 7.93 2.43
C MET A 12 17.63 8.53 3.83
N ALA A 13 17.39 7.70 4.84
CA ALA A 13 17.26 8.11 6.23
C ALA A 13 18.57 8.62 6.80
N LYS A 14 19.68 7.91 6.60
CA LYS A 14 21.03 8.29 7.04
C LYS A 14 21.46 9.64 6.48
N THR A 15 21.17 9.90 5.21
CA THR A 15 21.44 11.21 4.58
C THR A 15 20.50 12.31 5.07
N ASN A 16 19.45 11.96 5.83
CA ASN A 16 18.38 12.85 6.27
C ASN A 16 17.67 13.60 5.12
N ALA A 17 17.83 13.14 3.88
CA ALA A 17 17.36 13.83 2.68
C ALA A 17 15.83 13.87 2.62
N LEU A 18 15.16 12.75 2.93
CA LEU A 18 13.70 12.67 2.90
C LEU A 18 13.06 13.59 3.97
N ASN A 19 13.58 13.54 5.21
CA ASN A 19 13.10 14.39 6.29
C ASN A 19 13.21 15.86 5.92
N MET A 20 14.38 16.28 5.40
CA MET A 20 14.62 17.64 4.94
C MET A 20 13.69 18.03 3.78
N GLY A 21 13.42 17.10 2.85
CA GLY A 21 12.46 17.29 1.77
C GLY A 21 11.05 17.55 2.28
N ILE A 22 10.56 16.73 3.21
CA ILE A 22 9.23 16.87 3.81
C ILE A 22 9.16 18.16 4.64
N GLN A 23 10.18 18.45 5.46
CA GLN A 23 10.25 19.70 6.24
C GLN A 23 10.18 20.94 5.36
N LYS A 24 10.88 20.93 4.21
CA LYS A 24 10.84 22.03 3.24
C LYS A 24 9.44 22.22 2.64
N ILE A 25 8.74 21.10 2.34
CA ILE A 25 7.34 21.15 1.89
C ILE A 25 6.46 21.73 3.00
N VAL A 26 6.59 21.26 4.24
CA VAL A 26 5.84 21.77 5.40
C VAL A 26 6.08 23.25 5.61
N LYS A 27 7.35 23.69 5.59
CA LYS A 27 7.71 25.11 5.70
C LYS A 27 7.07 25.96 4.59
N LYS A 28 7.09 25.46 3.34
CA LYS A 28 6.47 26.16 2.20
C LYS A 28 4.95 26.24 2.31
N LEU A 29 4.32 25.26 2.93
CA LEU A 29 2.88 25.24 3.18
C LEU A 29 2.47 26.24 4.30
N GLY A 30 3.33 26.50 5.27
CA GLY A 30 3.08 27.43 6.38
C GLY A 30 1.75 27.15 7.07
N ALA A 31 0.84 28.13 7.10
CA ALA A 31 -0.49 27.98 7.72
C ALA A 31 -1.37 26.88 7.09
N LYS A 32 -1.00 26.37 5.90
CA LYS A 32 -1.70 25.28 5.21
C LYS A 32 -1.00 23.92 5.39
N GLU A 33 -0.25 23.73 6.48
CA GLU A 33 0.53 22.50 6.75
C GLU A 33 -0.29 21.21 6.71
N ILE A 34 -1.63 21.27 6.95
CA ILE A 34 -2.52 20.12 6.83
C ILE A 34 -2.51 19.51 5.44
N LEU A 35 -2.16 20.28 4.39
CA LEU A 35 -2.07 19.81 3.02
C LEU A 35 -0.95 18.77 2.80
N ILE A 36 -0.03 18.63 3.75
CA ILE A 36 0.99 17.57 3.69
C ILE A 36 0.35 16.18 3.67
N ILE A 37 -0.76 16.00 4.41
CA ILE A 37 -1.48 14.73 4.47
C ILE A 37 -2.00 14.31 3.08
N PRO A 38 -2.84 15.10 2.39
CA PRO A 38 -3.28 14.74 1.04
C PRO A 38 -2.12 14.61 0.03
N ILE A 39 -1.07 15.42 0.14
CA ILE A 39 0.11 15.32 -0.75
C ILE A 39 0.78 13.96 -0.58
N LEU A 40 1.09 13.55 0.66
CA LEU A 40 1.67 12.24 0.95
C LEU A 40 0.74 11.11 0.56
N MET A 41 -0.56 11.24 0.83
CA MET A 41 -1.55 10.23 0.47
C MET A 41 -1.64 10.01 -1.05
N VAL A 42 -1.60 11.07 -1.84
CA VAL A 42 -1.56 10.95 -3.32
C VAL A 42 -0.27 10.24 -3.76
N LEU A 43 0.87 10.58 -3.16
CA LEU A 43 2.15 9.97 -3.48
C LEU A 43 2.13 8.45 -3.19
N PHE A 44 1.72 8.05 -1.99
CA PHE A 44 1.62 6.63 -1.62
C PHE A 44 0.53 5.91 -2.41
N GLY A 45 -0.61 6.57 -2.65
CA GLY A 45 -1.69 6.02 -3.44
C GLY A 45 -1.27 5.75 -4.90
N LEU A 46 -0.52 6.66 -5.51
CA LEU A 46 0.06 6.45 -6.85
C LEU A 46 1.05 5.27 -6.82
N GLY A 47 1.90 5.17 -5.79
CA GLY A 47 2.79 4.02 -5.62
C GLY A 47 2.03 2.70 -5.55
N GLY A 48 0.97 2.63 -4.75
CA GLY A 48 0.09 1.46 -4.67
C GLY A 48 -0.57 1.13 -6.01
N SER A 49 -1.09 2.14 -6.71
CA SER A 49 -1.83 1.97 -7.97
C SER A 49 -0.95 1.55 -9.15
N THR A 50 0.30 1.98 -9.19
CA THR A 50 1.20 1.77 -10.34
C THR A 50 2.08 0.54 -10.20
N PHE A 51 2.82 0.42 -9.12
CA PHE A 51 3.76 -0.70 -8.91
C PHE A 51 3.46 -1.56 -7.67
N GLY A 52 2.30 -1.36 -7.05
CA GLY A 52 1.87 -2.22 -5.94
C GLY A 52 2.66 -2.00 -4.65
N MET A 53 3.00 -0.74 -4.33
CA MET A 53 3.73 -0.38 -3.12
C MET A 53 3.02 -0.91 -1.88
N SER A 54 3.67 -1.79 -1.14
CA SER A 54 3.13 -2.46 0.05
C SER A 54 4.20 -2.66 1.12
N ASP A 55 5.14 -3.59 0.93
CA ASP A 55 6.22 -3.86 1.89
C ASP A 55 7.20 -2.69 2.01
N GLU A 56 7.34 -1.91 0.95
CA GLU A 56 8.18 -0.70 0.88
C GLU A 56 7.66 0.43 1.77
N LEU A 57 6.46 0.32 2.31
CA LEU A 57 5.89 1.31 3.24
C LEU A 57 6.57 1.29 4.62
N ILE A 58 7.18 0.17 4.98
CA ILE A 58 7.73 -0.08 6.33
C ILE A 58 8.69 1.03 6.78
N PRO A 59 9.73 1.39 6.04
CA PRO A 59 10.65 2.46 6.42
C PRO A 59 10.00 3.84 6.51
N PHE A 60 8.95 4.11 5.72
CA PHE A 60 8.28 5.41 5.73
C PHE A 60 7.57 5.72 7.04
N TYR A 61 7.09 4.70 7.77
CA TYR A 61 6.49 4.95 9.09
C TYR A 61 7.49 5.58 10.05
N LEU A 62 8.72 5.06 10.09
CA LEU A 62 9.78 5.57 10.96
C LEU A 62 10.21 6.99 10.59
N LEU A 63 10.21 7.31 9.28
CA LEU A 63 10.62 8.62 8.78
C LEU A 63 9.53 9.70 8.96
N ILE A 64 8.27 9.35 8.72
CA ILE A 64 7.17 10.31 8.69
C ILE A 64 6.61 10.58 10.10
N MET A 65 6.63 9.57 10.98
CA MET A 65 6.01 9.68 12.31
C MET A 65 6.58 10.81 13.16
N PRO A 66 7.90 11.04 13.29
CA PRO A 66 8.45 12.18 14.04
C PRO A 66 7.95 13.53 13.48
N ILE A 67 7.89 13.67 12.16
CA ILE A 67 7.43 14.89 11.49
C ILE A 67 5.93 15.12 11.79
N MET A 68 5.12 14.09 11.69
CA MET A 68 3.68 14.16 11.99
C MET A 68 3.45 14.52 13.47
N PHE A 69 4.25 13.97 14.38
CA PHE A 69 4.20 14.32 15.79
C PHE A 69 4.60 15.78 16.06
N ALA A 70 5.66 16.28 15.40
CA ALA A 70 6.08 17.66 15.49
C ALA A 70 4.99 18.64 14.99
N MET A 71 4.19 18.21 14.00
CA MET A 71 3.05 18.97 13.47
C MET A 71 1.76 18.83 14.32
N GLY A 72 1.80 18.03 15.40
CA GLY A 72 0.66 17.85 16.32
C GLY A 72 -0.35 16.78 15.89
N TYR A 73 -0.01 15.89 14.95
CA TYR A 73 -0.82 14.76 14.58
C TYR A 73 -0.50 13.52 15.44
N ASP A 74 -1.36 12.51 15.39
CA ASP A 74 -1.24 11.26 16.13
C ASP A 74 -0.63 10.13 15.27
N SER A 75 -0.18 9.04 15.89
CA SER A 75 0.37 7.88 15.20
C SER A 75 -0.64 7.22 14.27
N MET A 76 -1.93 7.24 14.64
CA MET A 76 -3.01 6.71 13.80
C MET A 76 -3.14 7.51 12.49
N THR A 77 -3.06 8.85 12.54
CA THR A 77 -3.06 9.67 11.31
C THR A 77 -1.85 9.37 10.44
N THR A 78 -0.66 9.18 11.05
CA THR A 78 0.54 8.77 10.32
C THR A 78 0.33 7.43 9.61
N PHE A 79 -0.16 6.43 10.34
CA PHE A 79 -0.44 5.10 9.78
C PHE A 79 -1.44 5.17 8.62
N MET A 80 -2.53 5.91 8.79
CA MET A 80 -3.53 6.09 7.73
C MET A 80 -2.96 6.83 6.51
N THR A 81 -2.13 7.86 6.73
CA THR A 81 -1.52 8.61 5.64
C THR A 81 -0.62 7.73 4.77
N VAL A 82 0.07 6.76 5.35
CA VAL A 82 0.97 5.86 4.64
C VAL A 82 0.25 4.58 4.19
N CYS A 83 -0.27 3.79 5.13
CA CYS A 83 -0.85 2.48 4.85
C CYS A 83 -2.17 2.57 4.08
N LEU A 84 -3.14 3.34 4.60
CA LEU A 84 -4.48 3.37 4.01
C LEU A 84 -4.43 3.92 2.58
N SER A 85 -3.63 4.96 2.32
CA SER A 85 -3.53 5.54 0.99
C SER A 85 -2.87 4.59 -0.02
N ALA A 86 -1.77 3.93 0.35
CA ALA A 86 -1.11 2.97 -0.52
C ALA A 86 -2.00 1.76 -0.81
N THR A 87 -2.64 1.20 0.23
CA THR A 87 -3.51 0.03 0.09
C THR A 87 -4.77 0.35 -0.72
N VAL A 88 -5.38 1.54 -0.52
CA VAL A 88 -6.52 1.97 -1.33
C VAL A 88 -6.11 2.29 -2.77
N GLY A 89 -4.93 2.89 -2.97
CA GLY A 89 -4.34 3.05 -4.30
C GLY A 89 -4.11 1.71 -4.99
N TYR A 90 -3.65 0.70 -4.25
CA TYR A 90 -3.49 -0.67 -4.74
C TYR A 90 -4.86 -1.32 -5.02
N ALA A 91 -5.86 -1.13 -4.15
CA ALA A 91 -7.23 -1.62 -4.40
C ALA A 91 -7.84 -1.04 -5.67
N ALA A 92 -7.57 0.22 -5.95
CA ALA A 92 -7.98 0.93 -7.17
C ALA A 92 -6.84 1.01 -8.20
N SER A 93 -6.10 -0.09 -8.38
CA SER A 93 -4.94 -0.15 -9.26
C SER A 93 -5.25 0.15 -10.73
N THR A 94 -4.36 0.90 -11.35
CA THR A 94 -4.44 1.22 -12.79
C THR A 94 -3.63 0.25 -13.66
N VAL A 95 -2.34 0.06 -13.33
CA VAL A 95 -1.38 -0.75 -14.13
C VAL A 95 -0.50 -1.64 -13.25
N ASN A 96 -0.96 -1.97 -12.07
CA ASN A 96 -0.20 -2.74 -11.09
C ASN A 96 0.10 -4.16 -11.60
N PRO A 97 1.38 -4.56 -11.69
CA PRO A 97 1.78 -5.86 -12.23
C PRO A 97 1.43 -7.03 -11.30
N PHE A 98 1.32 -6.80 -9.99
CA PHE A 98 1.07 -7.86 -9.01
C PHE A 98 -0.41 -8.17 -8.80
N CYS A 99 -1.30 -7.37 -9.37
CA CYS A 99 -2.73 -7.55 -9.25
C CYS A 99 -3.41 -7.47 -10.61
N VAL A 100 -3.44 -6.29 -11.23
CA VAL A 100 -4.17 -6.05 -12.47
C VAL A 100 -3.58 -6.84 -13.64
N LEU A 101 -2.28 -6.60 -13.94
CA LEU A 101 -1.68 -7.19 -15.13
C LEU A 101 -1.56 -8.72 -15.05
N ILE A 102 -1.26 -9.28 -13.87
CA ILE A 102 -1.22 -10.73 -13.69
C ILE A 102 -2.61 -11.34 -13.81
N ALA A 103 -3.65 -10.69 -13.24
CA ALA A 103 -5.01 -11.18 -13.32
C ALA A 103 -5.55 -11.10 -14.76
N GLN A 104 -5.30 -10.01 -15.47
CA GLN A 104 -5.61 -9.86 -16.89
C GLN A 104 -4.90 -10.92 -17.75
N GLY A 105 -3.60 -11.16 -17.49
CA GLY A 105 -2.83 -12.19 -18.18
C GLY A 105 -3.42 -13.58 -18.02
N ILE A 106 -3.82 -13.97 -16.80
CA ILE A 106 -4.44 -15.26 -16.50
C ILE A 106 -5.84 -15.35 -17.16
N ALA A 107 -6.60 -14.25 -17.15
CA ALA A 107 -7.91 -14.18 -17.78
C ALA A 107 -7.86 -14.10 -19.32
N GLY A 108 -6.67 -14.05 -19.92
CA GLY A 108 -6.52 -13.91 -21.38
C GLY A 108 -6.89 -12.55 -21.94
N ILE A 109 -7.03 -11.53 -21.07
CA ILE A 109 -7.37 -10.17 -21.48
C ILE A 109 -6.13 -9.48 -22.04
N GLN A 110 -6.21 -9.00 -23.29
CA GLN A 110 -5.11 -8.30 -23.92
C GLN A 110 -5.16 -6.80 -23.65
N GLY A 111 -4.00 -6.25 -23.27
CA GLY A 111 -3.87 -4.84 -22.92
C GLY A 111 -4.54 -4.49 -21.59
N ASN A 112 -5.08 -3.28 -21.50
CA ASN A 112 -5.86 -2.84 -20.33
C ASN A 112 -7.10 -2.08 -20.81
N PRO A 113 -8.14 -2.80 -21.25
CA PRO A 113 -9.30 -2.18 -21.93
C PRO A 113 -10.07 -1.22 -21.02
N GLN A 114 -10.08 -1.46 -19.71
CA GLN A 114 -10.76 -0.59 -18.75
C GLN A 114 -9.83 0.42 -18.04
N LEU A 115 -8.68 0.76 -18.60
CA LEU A 115 -7.71 1.68 -17.97
C LEU A 115 -8.33 3.01 -17.56
N VAL A 116 -9.14 3.62 -18.43
CA VAL A 116 -9.80 4.92 -18.11
C VAL A 116 -10.76 4.76 -16.93
N PHE A 117 -11.52 3.68 -16.89
CA PHE A 117 -12.41 3.38 -15.77
C PHE A 117 -11.62 3.11 -14.48
N ARG A 118 -10.49 2.42 -14.54
CA ARG A 118 -9.58 2.20 -13.40
C ARG A 118 -9.00 3.52 -12.87
N MET A 119 -8.65 4.45 -13.76
CA MET A 119 -8.23 5.80 -13.35
C MET A 119 -9.35 6.55 -12.60
N LEU A 120 -10.60 6.44 -13.08
CA LEU A 120 -11.75 7.02 -12.39
C LEU A 120 -11.97 6.40 -11.01
N GLN A 121 -11.87 5.06 -10.91
CA GLN A 121 -11.94 4.33 -9.63
C GLN A 121 -10.88 4.84 -8.66
N PHE A 122 -9.63 4.99 -9.13
CA PHE A 122 -8.52 5.50 -8.32
C PHE A 122 -8.82 6.90 -7.79
N VAL A 123 -9.26 7.82 -8.64
CA VAL A 123 -9.57 9.20 -8.24
C VAL A 123 -10.69 9.23 -7.20
N ILE A 124 -11.77 8.48 -7.40
CA ILE A 124 -12.91 8.44 -6.46
C ILE A 124 -12.49 7.86 -5.12
N MET A 125 -11.81 6.71 -5.11
CA MET A 125 -11.39 6.06 -3.88
C MET A 125 -10.36 6.89 -3.11
N MET A 126 -9.39 7.47 -3.82
CA MET A 126 -8.38 8.34 -3.19
C MET A 126 -9.02 9.62 -2.63
N ALA A 127 -9.93 10.26 -3.36
CA ALA A 127 -10.63 11.44 -2.86
C ALA A 127 -11.41 11.14 -1.57
N LEU A 128 -12.07 9.99 -1.51
CA LEU A 128 -12.82 9.53 -0.36
C LEU A 128 -11.91 9.35 0.88
N VAL A 129 -10.80 8.61 0.74
CA VAL A 129 -9.91 8.36 1.88
C VAL A 129 -9.11 9.59 2.29
N ILE A 130 -8.71 10.44 1.33
CA ILE A 130 -8.05 11.71 1.62
C ILE A 130 -8.98 12.63 2.42
N ALA A 131 -10.25 12.74 2.01
CA ALA A 131 -11.23 13.54 2.73
C ALA A 131 -11.42 13.02 4.17
N PHE A 132 -11.54 11.69 4.34
CA PHE A 132 -11.70 11.07 5.66
C PHE A 132 -10.49 11.29 6.56
N VAL A 133 -9.26 11.03 6.07
CA VAL A 133 -8.04 11.16 6.88
C VAL A 133 -7.77 12.63 7.21
N THR A 134 -7.94 13.54 6.25
CA THR A 134 -7.75 14.98 6.47
C THR A 134 -8.77 15.55 7.47
N TRP A 135 -10.05 15.15 7.35
CA TRP A 135 -11.07 15.53 8.32
C TRP A 135 -10.74 15.03 9.74
N ARG A 136 -10.32 13.76 9.85
CA ARG A 136 -9.89 13.18 11.13
C ARG A 136 -8.67 13.91 11.68
N ALA A 137 -7.66 14.15 10.86
CA ALA A 137 -6.44 14.86 11.25
C ALA A 137 -6.73 16.27 11.78
N PHE A 138 -7.63 17.00 11.12
CA PHE A 138 -8.07 18.31 11.58
C PHE A 138 -8.74 18.25 12.96
N LYS A 139 -9.62 17.25 13.16
CA LYS A 139 -10.32 17.04 14.43
C LYS A 139 -9.35 16.69 15.57
N ILE A 140 -8.36 15.82 15.31
CA ILE A 140 -7.36 15.42 16.30
C ILE A 140 -6.40 16.56 16.62
N LYS A 141 -5.95 17.29 15.60
CA LYS A 141 -5.08 18.47 15.83
C LYS A 141 -5.74 19.51 16.74
N LYS A 142 -7.06 19.73 16.57
CA LYS A 142 -7.83 20.65 17.41
C LYS A 142 -8.06 20.11 18.83
N ASN A 143 -8.21 18.81 19.00
CA ASN A 143 -8.46 18.13 20.28
C ASN A 143 -7.69 16.81 20.35
N PRO A 144 -6.39 16.84 20.71
CA PRO A 144 -5.53 15.67 20.71
C PRO A 144 -6.02 14.51 21.61
N GLU A 145 -6.65 14.85 22.74
CA GLU A 145 -7.19 13.88 23.71
C GLU A 145 -8.28 12.97 23.12
N LYS A 146 -8.91 13.36 22.00
CA LYS A 146 -9.91 12.53 21.30
C LYS A 146 -9.28 11.44 20.44
N SER A 147 -7.96 11.40 20.33
CA SER A 147 -7.27 10.33 19.63
C SER A 147 -7.34 9.04 20.44
N ILE A 148 -7.67 7.93 19.76
CA ILE A 148 -7.67 6.59 20.36
C ILE A 148 -6.26 6.13 20.77
N THR A 149 -5.21 6.75 20.19
CA THR A 149 -3.79 6.46 20.48
C THR A 149 -3.15 7.51 21.40
N TYR A 150 -3.92 8.47 21.96
CA TYR A 150 -3.38 9.63 22.68
C TYR A 150 -2.39 9.25 23.79
N GLN A 151 -2.78 8.32 24.68
CA GLN A 151 -1.93 7.88 25.80
C GLN A 151 -0.64 7.21 25.33
N ASP A 152 -0.77 6.33 24.34
CA ASP A 152 0.37 5.63 23.76
C ASP A 152 1.30 6.62 23.05
N ASP A 153 0.75 7.64 22.39
CA ASP A 153 1.51 8.66 21.65
C ASP A 153 2.30 9.61 22.57
N LEU A 154 1.82 9.83 23.79
CA LEU A 154 2.60 10.58 24.80
C LEU A 154 3.90 9.87 25.18
N LEU A 155 3.87 8.53 25.24
CA LEU A 155 5.06 7.70 25.51
C LEU A 155 5.99 7.69 24.28
N LYS A 156 5.43 7.49 23.09
CA LYS A 156 6.20 7.47 21.83
C LYS A 156 6.93 8.78 21.57
N LYS A 157 6.29 9.92 21.84
CA LYS A 157 6.90 11.26 21.70
C LYS A 157 8.11 11.48 22.62
N LYS A 158 8.14 10.83 23.79
CA LYS A 158 9.30 10.89 24.70
C LYS A 158 10.48 10.06 24.18
N GLU A 159 10.20 8.96 23.47
CA GLU A 159 11.22 8.08 22.90
C GLU A 159 11.78 8.61 21.58
N MET A 160 11.00 9.41 20.85
CA MET A 160 11.38 9.96 19.55
C MET A 160 11.87 11.41 19.68
N ASN A 161 12.93 11.72 18.94
CA ASN A 161 13.33 13.13 18.81
C ASN A 161 12.31 13.86 17.93
N THR A 162 11.42 14.62 18.55
CA THR A 162 10.40 15.44 17.89
C THR A 162 10.80 16.90 17.74
N ASP A 163 11.98 17.28 18.23
CA ASP A 163 12.50 18.66 18.07
C ASP A 163 13.08 18.83 16.65
N ILE A 164 12.17 19.09 15.73
CA ILE A 164 12.49 19.25 14.31
C ILE A 164 12.59 20.74 13.98
N ASP A 165 13.78 21.19 13.59
CA ASP A 165 13.98 22.55 13.09
C ASP A 165 13.58 22.67 11.62
N PHE A 166 12.38 23.15 11.36
CA PHE A 166 11.87 23.38 9.99
C PHE A 166 12.61 24.49 9.22
N ASN A 167 13.54 25.23 9.88
CA ASN A 167 14.28 26.30 9.25
C ASN A 167 15.62 25.86 8.63
N GLN A 168 16.04 24.64 8.88
CA GLN A 168 17.28 24.11 8.36
C GLN A 168 17.29 24.10 6.82
N GLU A 169 18.38 24.55 6.21
CA GLU A 169 18.53 24.53 4.75
C GLU A 169 19.01 23.17 4.24
N MET A 170 18.42 22.74 3.15
CA MET A 170 18.79 21.49 2.49
C MET A 170 20.13 21.63 1.77
N THR A 171 21.07 20.75 2.08
CA THR A 171 22.37 20.69 1.42
C THR A 171 22.26 20.24 -0.04
N ILE A 172 23.29 20.53 -0.85
CA ILE A 172 23.35 20.07 -2.25
C ILE A 172 23.33 18.53 -2.31
N ARG A 173 24.02 17.84 -1.40
CA ARG A 173 24.03 16.38 -1.31
C ARG A 173 22.62 15.81 -1.09
N GLN A 174 21.87 16.38 -0.15
CA GLN A 174 20.50 15.95 0.11
C GLN A 174 19.57 16.18 -1.09
N LYS A 175 19.77 17.28 -1.83
CA LYS A 175 19.02 17.53 -3.08
C LYS A 175 19.34 16.47 -4.14
N LEU A 176 20.61 16.09 -4.29
CA LEU A 176 21.03 15.04 -5.22
C LEU A 176 20.45 13.67 -4.84
N VAL A 177 20.43 13.33 -3.54
CA VAL A 177 19.81 12.10 -3.05
C VAL A 177 18.31 12.05 -3.39
N LEU A 178 17.56 13.13 -3.12
CA LEU A 178 16.14 13.18 -3.48
C LEU A 178 15.91 13.15 -5.00
N LEU A 179 16.75 13.82 -5.76
CA LEU A 179 16.67 13.80 -7.22
C LEU A 179 16.89 12.38 -7.76
N THR A 180 17.89 11.66 -7.23
CA THR A 180 18.16 10.27 -7.58
C THR A 180 16.96 9.39 -7.24
N PHE A 181 16.34 9.58 -6.08
CA PHE A 181 15.13 8.87 -5.70
C PHE A 181 13.98 9.12 -6.68
N VAL A 182 13.67 10.38 -6.98
CA VAL A 182 12.59 10.74 -7.90
C VAL A 182 12.84 10.19 -9.32
N ILE A 183 14.06 10.34 -9.84
CA ILE A 183 14.42 9.79 -11.17
C ILE A 183 14.30 8.27 -11.16
N GLY A 184 14.82 7.60 -10.14
CA GLY A 184 14.74 6.16 -10.01
C GLY A 184 13.31 5.66 -9.95
N MET A 185 12.41 6.34 -9.19
CA MET A 185 11.00 6.00 -9.17
C MET A 185 10.32 6.19 -10.53
N VAL A 186 10.68 7.23 -11.29
CA VAL A 186 10.20 7.39 -12.67
C VAL A 186 10.66 6.23 -13.55
N ILE A 187 11.94 5.83 -13.44
CA ILE A 187 12.50 4.68 -14.18
C ILE A 187 11.73 3.40 -13.82
N VAL A 188 11.45 3.15 -12.53
CA VAL A 188 10.66 2.00 -12.07
C VAL A 188 9.27 2.01 -12.73
N VAL A 189 8.56 3.12 -12.69
CA VAL A 189 7.21 3.23 -13.29
C VAL A 189 7.26 3.02 -14.80
N VAL A 190 8.22 3.63 -15.50
CA VAL A 190 8.39 3.44 -16.95
C VAL A 190 8.76 1.99 -17.29
N GLY A 191 9.65 1.37 -16.51
CA GLY A 191 10.05 -0.02 -16.65
C GLY A 191 8.86 -0.98 -16.50
N LEU A 192 8.02 -0.76 -15.48
CA LEU A 192 6.80 -1.54 -15.27
C LEU A 192 5.81 -1.40 -16.44
N VAL A 193 5.53 -0.16 -16.85
CA VAL A 193 4.47 0.12 -17.85
C VAL A 193 4.90 -0.25 -19.27
N LYS A 194 6.16 0.05 -19.64
CA LYS A 194 6.63 -0.13 -21.03
C LYS A 194 7.39 -1.44 -21.25
N ASN A 195 8.16 -1.88 -20.28
CA ASN A 195 9.12 -2.97 -20.44
C ASN A 195 8.71 -4.25 -19.70
N GLY A 196 7.56 -4.24 -19.02
CA GLY A 196 7.06 -5.42 -18.28
C GLY A 196 7.98 -5.86 -17.15
N TRP A 197 8.69 -4.92 -16.49
CA TRP A 197 9.56 -5.23 -15.36
C TRP A 197 8.79 -5.94 -14.25
N TYR A 198 9.49 -6.85 -13.56
CA TYR A 198 8.96 -7.61 -12.45
C TYR A 198 9.92 -7.58 -11.25
N MET A 199 9.84 -8.52 -10.33
CA MET A 199 10.58 -8.54 -9.05
C MET A 199 12.09 -8.35 -9.18
N ASN A 200 12.72 -8.98 -10.19
CA ASN A 200 14.17 -8.95 -10.34
C ASN A 200 14.67 -7.57 -10.77
N GLU A 201 14.04 -7.00 -11.80
CA GLU A 201 14.39 -5.68 -12.34
C GLU A 201 14.13 -4.57 -11.31
N LEU A 202 13.01 -4.67 -10.58
CA LEU A 202 12.69 -3.76 -9.47
C LEU A 202 13.74 -3.84 -8.37
N SER A 203 14.13 -5.06 -8.00
CA SER A 203 15.16 -5.28 -6.97
C SER A 203 16.51 -4.70 -7.37
N MET A 204 16.92 -4.90 -8.63
CA MET A 204 18.16 -4.33 -9.17
C MET A 204 18.09 -2.80 -9.21
N CYS A 205 16.95 -2.24 -9.61
CA CYS A 205 16.75 -0.79 -9.65
C CYS A 205 16.85 -0.18 -8.25
N PHE A 206 16.19 -0.76 -7.24
CA PHE A 206 16.26 -0.29 -5.85
C PHE A 206 17.68 -0.40 -5.28
N LEU A 207 18.39 -1.48 -5.57
CA LEU A 207 19.79 -1.63 -5.17
C LEU A 207 20.67 -0.55 -5.79
N GLY A 208 20.56 -0.34 -7.11
CA GLY A 208 21.32 0.70 -7.84
C GLY A 208 21.01 2.10 -7.34
N MET A 209 19.73 2.41 -7.08
CA MET A 209 19.32 3.68 -6.48
C MET A 209 19.94 3.87 -5.08
N GLY A 210 19.92 2.83 -4.24
CA GLY A 210 20.52 2.88 -2.90
C GLY A 210 22.00 3.22 -2.95
N ILE A 211 22.76 2.53 -3.77
CA ILE A 211 24.20 2.78 -3.95
C ILE A 211 24.47 4.22 -4.46
N LEU A 212 23.75 4.65 -5.49
CA LEU A 212 23.90 6.01 -6.04
C LEU A 212 23.56 7.09 -5.02
N MET A 213 22.49 6.87 -4.22
CA MET A 213 22.11 7.79 -3.15
C MET A 213 23.16 7.84 -2.03
N GLY A 214 23.80 6.72 -1.69
CA GLY A 214 24.90 6.67 -0.74
C GLY A 214 26.09 7.50 -1.25
N ILE A 215 26.50 7.30 -2.49
CA ILE A 215 27.61 8.04 -3.14
C ILE A 215 27.31 9.54 -3.16
N PHE A 216 26.14 9.94 -3.67
CA PHE A 216 25.74 11.36 -3.72
C PHE A 216 25.51 11.96 -2.33
N GLY A 217 25.12 11.14 -1.35
CA GLY A 217 25.04 11.51 0.07
C GLY A 217 26.41 11.76 0.71
N GLY A 218 27.48 11.34 0.04
CA GLY A 218 28.88 11.49 0.49
C GLY A 218 29.30 10.42 1.49
N MET A 219 28.66 9.25 1.44
CA MET A 219 29.00 8.07 2.23
C MET A 219 30.15 7.31 1.58
N ASN A 220 31.04 6.74 2.41
CA ASN A 220 32.08 5.82 1.93
C ASN A 220 31.51 4.39 1.75
N GLU A 221 32.30 3.49 1.15
CA GLU A 221 31.88 2.12 0.85
C GLU A 221 31.47 1.35 2.11
N THR A 222 32.19 1.53 3.21
CA THR A 222 31.91 0.87 4.49
C THR A 222 30.60 1.37 5.08
N GLU A 223 30.36 2.68 5.05
CA GLU A 223 29.11 3.28 5.52
C GLU A 223 27.92 2.80 4.71
N ILE A 224 28.05 2.69 3.37
CA ILE A 224 26.98 2.16 2.51
C ILE A 224 26.70 0.70 2.88
N ALA A 225 27.74 -0.12 3.10
CA ALA A 225 27.58 -1.52 3.49
C ALA A 225 26.94 -1.67 4.88
N GLU A 226 27.33 -0.84 5.84
CA GLU A 226 26.74 -0.82 7.18
C GLU A 226 25.26 -0.45 7.15
N GLU A 227 24.89 0.60 6.39
CA GLU A 227 23.50 0.98 6.27
C GLU A 227 22.66 -0.05 5.49
N PHE A 228 23.30 -0.82 4.60
CA PHE A 228 22.71 -1.98 3.98
C PHE A 228 22.31 -3.04 5.04
N ILE A 229 23.23 -3.37 5.92
CA ILE A 229 22.98 -4.32 7.03
C ILE A 229 21.93 -3.79 7.99
N ASN A 230 21.97 -2.49 8.31
CA ASN A 230 20.99 -1.85 9.19
C ASN A 230 19.60 -1.88 8.57
N GLY A 231 19.45 -1.58 7.28
CA GLY A 231 18.18 -1.68 6.57
C GLY A 231 17.58 -3.09 6.61
N VAL A 232 18.42 -4.11 6.45
CA VAL A 232 17.97 -5.52 6.59
C VAL A 232 17.52 -5.83 8.02
N LYS A 233 18.23 -5.36 9.03
CA LYS A 233 17.85 -5.56 10.45
C LYS A 233 16.52 -4.90 10.78
N ASP A 234 16.29 -3.69 10.32
CA ASP A 234 15.07 -2.92 10.63
C ASP A 234 13.80 -3.59 10.12
N ILE A 235 13.90 -4.29 8.99
CA ILE A 235 12.73 -4.99 8.42
C ILE A 235 12.72 -6.50 8.73
N ALA A 236 13.71 -7.02 9.44
CA ALA A 236 13.79 -8.46 9.74
C ALA A 236 12.51 -8.96 10.44
N PHE A 237 12.00 -8.21 11.42
CA PHE A 237 10.75 -8.53 12.09
C PHE A 237 9.57 -8.58 11.12
N ALA A 238 9.42 -7.58 10.26
CA ALA A 238 8.36 -7.51 9.27
C ALA A 238 8.48 -8.65 8.23
N ALA A 239 9.70 -8.95 7.78
CA ALA A 239 9.96 -10.07 6.88
C ALA A 239 9.56 -11.41 7.51
N MET A 240 9.85 -11.61 8.81
CA MET A 240 9.41 -12.80 9.54
C MET A 240 7.89 -12.90 9.66
N VAL A 241 7.21 -11.79 9.99
CA VAL A 241 5.73 -11.73 10.03
C VAL A 241 5.13 -12.11 8.68
N ILE A 242 5.65 -11.56 7.59
CA ILE A 242 5.21 -11.88 6.22
C ILE A 242 5.45 -13.38 5.93
N GLY A 243 6.62 -13.92 6.33
CA GLY A 243 6.93 -15.34 6.17
C GLY A 243 5.94 -16.25 6.90
N PHE A 244 5.62 -15.95 8.16
CA PHE A 244 4.62 -16.73 8.91
C PHE A 244 3.20 -16.61 8.29
N CYS A 245 2.80 -15.42 7.85
CA CYS A 245 1.54 -15.25 7.15
C CYS A 245 1.48 -16.04 5.83
N SER A 246 2.60 -16.11 5.10
CA SER A 246 2.70 -16.95 3.89
C SER A 246 2.60 -18.45 4.20
N GLY A 247 3.02 -18.90 5.38
CA GLY A 247 2.86 -20.28 5.84
C GLY A 247 1.39 -20.72 5.92
N ILE A 248 0.48 -19.81 6.29
CA ILE A 248 -0.97 -20.07 6.30
C ILE A 248 -1.45 -20.44 4.90
N MET A 249 -0.98 -19.71 3.89
CA MET A 249 -1.31 -19.98 2.48
C MET A 249 -0.85 -21.38 2.05
N VAL A 250 0.38 -21.76 2.39
CA VAL A 250 0.94 -23.09 2.06
C VAL A 250 0.09 -24.20 2.67
N ILE A 251 -0.25 -24.09 3.96
CA ILE A 251 -1.09 -25.07 4.67
C ILE A 251 -2.48 -25.17 4.01
N ALA A 252 -3.07 -24.05 3.61
CA ALA A 252 -4.38 -24.03 2.95
C ALA A 252 -4.34 -24.64 1.54
N GLN A 253 -3.22 -24.47 0.81
CA GLN A 253 -2.98 -25.09 -0.49
C GLN A 253 -2.76 -26.58 -0.36
N ASP A 254 -1.82 -27.01 0.47
CA ASP A 254 -1.48 -28.43 0.66
C ASP A 254 -2.67 -29.23 1.23
N GLY A 255 -3.50 -28.58 2.07
CA GLY A 255 -4.73 -29.15 2.58
C GLY A 255 -5.90 -29.19 1.58
N MET A 256 -5.71 -28.72 0.34
CA MET A 256 -6.76 -28.58 -0.69
C MET A 256 -8.02 -27.86 -0.23
N ILE A 257 -7.89 -27.02 0.82
CA ILE A 257 -9.00 -26.25 1.41
C ILE A 257 -9.46 -25.18 0.42
N ILE A 258 -8.53 -24.60 -0.33
CA ILE A 258 -8.79 -23.52 -1.29
C ILE A 258 -9.66 -24.03 -2.44
N ASP A 259 -9.35 -25.18 -3.01
CA ASP A 259 -10.13 -25.81 -4.10
C ASP A 259 -11.56 -26.12 -3.64
N THR A 260 -11.72 -26.63 -2.41
CA THR A 260 -13.04 -26.91 -1.82
C THR A 260 -13.86 -25.63 -1.68
N ILE A 261 -13.24 -24.54 -1.21
CA ILE A 261 -13.91 -23.24 -1.06
C ILE A 261 -14.29 -22.66 -2.43
N LEU A 262 -13.38 -22.69 -3.41
CA LEU A 262 -13.64 -22.21 -4.77
C LEU A 262 -14.79 -22.96 -5.42
N ASN A 263 -14.83 -24.29 -5.30
CA ASN A 263 -15.91 -25.11 -5.84
C ASN A 263 -17.26 -24.82 -5.17
N ALA A 264 -17.29 -24.66 -3.84
CA ALA A 264 -18.51 -24.32 -3.12
C ALA A 264 -19.04 -22.92 -3.51
N LEU A 265 -18.13 -21.96 -3.74
CA LEU A 265 -18.47 -20.59 -4.09
C LEU A 265 -18.88 -20.44 -5.55
N SER A 266 -18.32 -21.21 -6.47
CA SER A 266 -18.74 -21.22 -7.88
C SER A 266 -20.22 -21.57 -8.04
N GLY A 267 -20.71 -22.53 -7.25
CA GLY A 267 -22.13 -22.90 -7.25
C GLY A 267 -23.09 -21.80 -6.79
N LEU A 268 -22.63 -20.85 -5.98
CA LEU A 268 -23.43 -19.68 -5.56
C LEU A 268 -23.55 -18.63 -6.67
N VAL A 269 -22.55 -18.57 -7.54
CA VAL A 269 -22.43 -17.56 -8.59
C VAL A 269 -23.25 -17.94 -9.83
N GLU A 270 -23.32 -19.22 -10.19
CA GLU A 270 -23.97 -19.71 -11.41
C GLU A 270 -25.44 -19.31 -11.62
N LYS A 271 -26.18 -19.00 -10.55
CA LYS A 271 -27.64 -18.74 -10.59
C LYS A 271 -28.02 -17.28 -10.35
N SER A 272 -27.06 -16.35 -10.31
CA SER A 272 -27.31 -14.96 -9.95
C SER A 272 -27.48 -14.03 -11.15
N ASN A 273 -28.13 -12.87 -10.98
CA ASN A 273 -28.10 -11.82 -12.00
C ASN A 273 -26.76 -11.06 -11.97
N ASN A 274 -26.43 -10.30 -13.02
CA ASN A 274 -25.10 -9.65 -13.17
C ASN A 274 -24.70 -8.77 -11.97
N VAL A 275 -25.64 -8.11 -11.30
CA VAL A 275 -25.36 -7.28 -10.12
C VAL A 275 -24.98 -8.15 -8.92
N VAL A 276 -25.79 -9.17 -8.66
CA VAL A 276 -25.53 -10.13 -7.57
C VAL A 276 -24.26 -10.92 -7.87
N PHE A 277 -24.05 -11.33 -9.12
CA PHE A 277 -22.82 -11.98 -9.58
C PHE A 277 -21.58 -11.18 -9.19
N SER A 278 -21.53 -9.89 -9.57
CA SER A 278 -20.39 -9.01 -9.29
C SER A 278 -20.18 -8.82 -7.78
N ALA A 279 -21.26 -8.67 -7.01
CA ALA A 279 -21.20 -8.54 -5.55
C ALA A 279 -20.67 -9.83 -4.90
N VAL A 280 -21.14 -10.98 -5.35
CA VAL A 280 -20.68 -12.29 -4.85
C VAL A 280 -19.21 -12.51 -5.19
N MET A 281 -18.77 -12.17 -6.41
CA MET A 281 -17.35 -12.26 -6.78
C MET A 281 -16.47 -11.43 -5.85
N TYR A 282 -16.86 -10.18 -5.53
CA TYR A 282 -16.14 -9.36 -4.57
C TYR A 282 -16.07 -10.03 -3.18
N VAL A 283 -17.19 -10.56 -2.68
CA VAL A 283 -17.24 -11.24 -1.37
C VAL A 283 -16.37 -12.50 -1.39
N VAL A 284 -16.43 -13.28 -2.46
CA VAL A 284 -15.58 -14.48 -2.65
C VAL A 284 -14.10 -14.14 -2.60
N GLN A 285 -13.68 -13.12 -3.37
CA GLN A 285 -12.28 -12.67 -3.36
C GLN A 285 -11.86 -12.15 -1.97
N SER A 286 -12.77 -11.49 -1.25
CA SER A 286 -12.53 -11.03 0.12
C SER A 286 -12.36 -12.20 1.09
N LEU A 287 -13.18 -13.24 1.02
CA LEU A 287 -13.06 -14.44 1.86
C LEU A 287 -11.79 -15.23 1.56
N LEU A 288 -11.47 -15.41 0.29
CA LEU A 288 -10.24 -16.08 -0.12
C LEU A 288 -8.99 -15.32 0.34
N THR A 289 -9.04 -14.00 0.41
CA THR A 289 -7.93 -13.17 0.89
C THR A 289 -7.59 -13.44 2.36
N LEU A 290 -8.54 -13.85 3.18
CA LEU A 290 -8.24 -14.24 4.57
C LEU A 290 -7.31 -15.46 4.64
N LEU A 291 -7.31 -16.31 3.61
CA LEU A 291 -6.43 -17.48 3.48
C LEU A 291 -5.18 -17.14 2.65
N VAL A 292 -5.35 -16.32 1.61
CA VAL A 292 -4.30 -15.97 0.63
C VAL A 292 -4.18 -14.45 0.56
N PRO A 293 -3.46 -13.80 1.47
CA PRO A 293 -3.30 -12.34 1.50
C PRO A 293 -2.56 -11.78 0.27
N SER A 294 -1.72 -12.59 -0.37
CA SER A 294 -0.94 -12.22 -1.56
C SER A 294 -1.85 -11.99 -2.77
N SER A 295 -1.80 -10.81 -3.37
CA SER A 295 -2.61 -10.47 -4.56
C SER A 295 -2.25 -11.32 -5.79
N SER A 296 -0.96 -11.53 -6.06
CA SER A 296 -0.51 -12.38 -7.18
C SER A 296 -0.82 -13.84 -6.92
N GLY A 297 -0.67 -14.33 -5.69
CA GLY A 297 -1.05 -15.69 -5.29
C GLY A 297 -2.54 -15.93 -5.43
N LEU A 298 -3.36 -14.98 -4.96
CA LEU A 298 -4.82 -15.03 -5.09
C LEU A 298 -5.25 -15.00 -6.56
N ALA A 299 -4.61 -14.15 -7.40
CA ALA A 299 -4.87 -14.11 -8.83
C ALA A 299 -4.60 -15.46 -9.49
N ALA A 300 -3.44 -16.09 -9.20
CA ALA A 300 -3.08 -17.40 -9.75
C ALA A 300 -4.07 -18.50 -9.36
N LEU A 301 -4.65 -18.43 -8.15
CA LEU A 301 -5.62 -19.42 -7.66
C LEU A 301 -7.04 -19.17 -8.16
N SER A 302 -7.52 -17.94 -8.12
CA SER A 302 -8.94 -17.65 -8.35
C SER A 302 -9.27 -17.30 -9.80
N MET A 303 -8.37 -16.60 -10.53
CA MET A 303 -8.68 -16.13 -11.87
C MET A 303 -8.92 -17.25 -12.90
N PRO A 304 -8.24 -18.42 -12.86
CA PRO A 304 -8.55 -19.53 -13.76
C PRO A 304 -10.00 -20.04 -13.66
N ILE A 305 -10.68 -19.77 -12.55
CA ILE A 305 -12.08 -20.15 -12.32
C ILE A 305 -13.00 -18.93 -12.55
N MET A 306 -12.64 -17.79 -12.00
CA MET A 306 -13.50 -16.60 -12.00
C MET A 306 -13.64 -15.96 -13.39
N ALA A 307 -12.58 -15.97 -14.21
CA ALA A 307 -12.65 -15.41 -15.56
C ALA A 307 -13.58 -16.23 -16.48
N PRO A 308 -13.47 -17.57 -16.58
CA PRO A 308 -14.43 -18.37 -17.32
C PRO A 308 -15.87 -18.28 -16.81
N LEU A 309 -16.08 -18.09 -15.49
CA LEU A 309 -17.42 -17.84 -14.93
C LEU A 309 -18.02 -16.52 -15.44
N CYS A 310 -17.21 -15.47 -15.63
CA CYS A 310 -17.68 -14.24 -16.25
C CYS A 310 -18.18 -14.49 -17.68
N ASP A 311 -17.42 -15.24 -18.47
CA ASP A 311 -17.79 -15.57 -19.86
C ASP A 311 -19.09 -16.36 -19.92
N LEU A 312 -19.27 -17.36 -19.03
CA LEU A 312 -20.51 -18.15 -18.94
C LEU A 312 -21.73 -17.32 -18.58
N HIS A 313 -21.55 -16.27 -17.78
CA HIS A 313 -22.62 -15.34 -17.42
C HIS A 313 -22.81 -14.17 -18.40
N GLY A 314 -22.00 -14.10 -19.47
CA GLY A 314 -22.02 -12.98 -20.41
C GLY A 314 -21.60 -11.65 -19.80
N VAL A 315 -20.72 -11.69 -18.79
CA VAL A 315 -20.15 -10.55 -18.03
C VAL A 315 -18.71 -10.35 -18.47
N ASN A 316 -18.29 -9.07 -18.57
CA ASN A 316 -16.90 -8.77 -18.93
C ASN A 316 -15.93 -9.35 -17.88
N PRO A 317 -14.91 -10.16 -18.28
CA PRO A 317 -13.92 -10.73 -17.36
C PRO A 317 -13.13 -9.71 -16.54
N GLU A 318 -13.08 -8.44 -16.96
CA GLU A 318 -12.51 -7.32 -16.18
C GLU A 318 -13.23 -7.12 -14.82
N ALA A 319 -14.49 -7.55 -14.70
CA ALA A 319 -15.19 -7.56 -13.41
C ALA A 319 -14.52 -8.47 -12.39
N ALA A 320 -14.02 -9.65 -12.83
CA ALA A 320 -13.25 -10.54 -11.96
C ALA A 320 -11.92 -9.92 -11.51
N VAL A 321 -11.23 -9.21 -12.42
CA VAL A 321 -10.01 -8.48 -12.09
C VAL A 321 -10.31 -7.37 -11.08
N THR A 322 -11.40 -6.62 -11.27
CA THR A 322 -11.84 -5.56 -10.34
C THR A 322 -12.24 -6.15 -8.98
N ALA A 323 -12.98 -7.26 -8.96
CA ALA A 323 -13.36 -7.95 -7.75
C ALA A 323 -12.14 -8.47 -6.97
N LEU A 324 -11.15 -9.03 -7.67
CA LEU A 324 -9.91 -9.49 -7.08
C LEU A 324 -9.14 -8.35 -6.40
N GLN A 325 -8.92 -7.24 -7.11
CA GLN A 325 -8.11 -6.15 -6.55
C GLN A 325 -8.76 -5.50 -5.32
N TYR A 326 -10.06 -5.22 -5.37
CA TYR A 326 -10.78 -4.65 -4.22
C TYR A 326 -10.96 -5.67 -3.10
N GLY A 327 -11.37 -6.89 -3.41
CA GLY A 327 -11.56 -7.97 -2.45
C GLY A 327 -10.26 -8.27 -1.69
N ASN A 328 -9.13 -8.35 -2.39
CA ASN A 328 -7.84 -8.58 -1.76
C ASN A 328 -7.40 -7.39 -0.89
N GLN A 329 -7.27 -6.22 -1.47
CA GLN A 329 -6.62 -5.11 -0.78
C GLN A 329 -7.46 -4.52 0.35
N LEU A 330 -8.77 -4.37 0.18
CA LEU A 330 -9.62 -3.88 1.27
C LEU A 330 -9.70 -4.88 2.42
N THR A 331 -9.72 -6.18 2.12
CA THR A 331 -9.69 -7.21 3.18
C THR A 331 -8.36 -7.22 3.92
N ASN A 332 -7.24 -7.03 3.23
CA ASN A 332 -5.91 -6.92 3.87
C ASN A 332 -5.81 -5.77 4.87
N LEU A 333 -6.58 -4.68 4.70
CA LEU A 333 -6.67 -3.61 5.71
C LEU A 333 -7.29 -4.07 7.04
N MET A 334 -8.19 -5.05 6.99
CA MET A 334 -8.97 -5.53 8.13
C MET A 334 -8.49 -6.88 8.65
N SER A 335 -7.56 -7.51 7.97
CA SER A 335 -7.10 -8.87 8.26
C SER A 335 -5.89 -8.88 9.20
N PRO A 336 -5.93 -9.66 10.28
CA PRO A 336 -4.77 -9.85 11.17
C PRO A 336 -3.69 -10.73 10.56
N VAL A 337 -3.96 -11.37 9.41
CA VAL A 337 -2.98 -12.19 8.67
C VAL A 337 -2.33 -11.42 7.52
N ALA A 338 -2.71 -10.16 7.29
CA ALA A 338 -2.06 -9.30 6.30
C ALA A 338 -0.75 -8.74 6.85
N GLY A 339 0.37 -9.36 6.48
CA GLY A 339 1.70 -9.08 7.04
C GLY A 339 2.09 -7.60 7.01
N THR A 340 1.86 -6.92 5.90
CA THR A 340 2.21 -5.49 5.72
C THR A 340 1.40 -4.56 6.62
N THR A 341 0.09 -4.81 6.77
CA THR A 341 -0.77 -4.06 7.70
C THR A 341 -0.34 -4.27 9.14
N VAL A 342 -0.11 -5.53 9.54
CA VAL A 342 0.29 -5.89 10.91
C VAL A 342 1.68 -5.32 11.23
N ALA A 343 2.63 -5.41 10.29
CA ALA A 343 3.97 -4.85 10.45
C ALA A 343 3.94 -3.32 10.62
N GLY A 344 3.15 -2.62 9.79
CA GLY A 344 2.99 -1.18 9.91
C GLY A 344 2.34 -0.75 11.23
N LEU A 345 1.32 -1.47 11.70
CA LEU A 345 0.70 -1.26 13.01
C LEU A 345 1.71 -1.46 14.15
N ALA A 346 2.52 -2.53 14.06
CA ALA A 346 3.55 -2.82 15.06
C ALA A 346 4.60 -1.71 15.15
N ILE A 347 5.09 -1.21 14.00
CA ILE A 347 6.06 -0.10 13.94
C ILE A 347 5.45 1.19 14.50
N CYS A 348 4.20 1.49 14.16
CA CYS A 348 3.49 2.63 14.71
C CYS A 348 3.08 2.42 16.17
N LYS A 349 3.34 1.26 16.76
CA LYS A 349 2.89 0.86 18.11
C LYS A 349 1.38 1.11 18.30
N ILE A 350 0.57 0.68 17.33
CA ILE A 350 -0.89 0.77 17.34
C ILE A 350 -1.45 -0.64 17.47
N SER A 351 -2.36 -0.86 18.42
CA SER A 351 -3.00 -2.17 18.53
C SER A 351 -3.99 -2.40 17.39
N PHE A 352 -4.12 -3.66 16.96
CA PHE A 352 -5.08 -4.03 15.91
C PHE A 352 -6.52 -3.64 16.27
N GLY A 353 -6.88 -3.71 17.56
CA GLY A 353 -8.19 -3.30 18.05
C GLY A 353 -8.45 -1.78 17.91
N GLN A 354 -7.42 -0.94 18.13
CA GLN A 354 -7.52 0.51 17.92
C GLN A 354 -7.71 0.83 16.43
N TRP A 355 -6.98 0.11 15.56
CA TRP A 355 -7.11 0.21 14.11
C TRP A 355 -8.53 -0.15 13.65
N TRP A 356 -9.02 -1.32 14.04
CA TRP A 356 -10.37 -1.81 13.70
C TRP A 356 -11.45 -0.80 14.08
N LYS A 357 -11.42 -0.31 15.31
CA LYS A 357 -12.39 0.70 15.81
C LYS A 357 -12.36 2.00 14.99
N THR A 358 -11.21 2.34 14.40
CA THR A 358 -11.06 3.57 13.61
C THR A 358 -11.56 3.40 12.18
N ILE A 359 -11.28 2.26 11.52
CA ILE A 359 -11.43 2.11 10.08
C ILE A 359 -12.73 1.40 9.64
N TRP A 360 -13.39 0.61 10.51
CA TRP A 360 -14.48 -0.28 10.10
C TRP A 360 -15.63 0.41 9.34
N LYS A 361 -16.01 1.64 9.74
CA LYS A 361 -17.06 2.41 9.03
C LYS A 361 -16.62 2.79 7.63
N MET A 362 -15.38 3.23 7.51
CA MET A 362 -14.80 3.60 6.23
C MET A 362 -14.62 2.38 5.34
N PHE A 363 -14.22 1.25 5.91
CA PHE A 363 -14.14 -0.03 5.21
C PHE A 363 -15.50 -0.40 4.59
N LEU A 364 -16.61 -0.31 5.33
CA LEU A 364 -17.94 -0.60 4.80
C LEU A 364 -18.30 0.32 3.62
N ILE A 365 -18.00 1.61 3.72
CA ILE A 365 -18.25 2.57 2.61
C ILE A 365 -17.43 2.16 1.39
N MET A 366 -16.15 1.85 1.57
CA MET A 366 -15.25 1.42 0.48
C MET A 366 -15.73 0.10 -0.14
N ALA A 367 -16.19 -0.85 0.68
CA ALA A 367 -16.72 -2.13 0.20
C ALA A 367 -17.97 -1.95 -0.66
N VAL A 368 -18.90 -1.09 -0.26
CA VAL A 368 -20.09 -0.76 -1.07
C VAL A 368 -19.69 -0.14 -2.41
N ILE A 369 -18.77 0.82 -2.40
CA ILE A 369 -18.26 1.46 -3.62
C ILE A 369 -17.54 0.42 -4.51
N ALA A 370 -16.76 -0.50 -3.93
CA ALA A 370 -16.10 -1.58 -4.65
C ALA A 370 -17.10 -2.48 -5.38
N ILE A 371 -18.21 -2.86 -4.71
CA ILE A 371 -19.29 -3.65 -5.33
C ILE A 371 -19.90 -2.88 -6.52
N VAL A 372 -20.15 -1.58 -6.36
CA VAL A 372 -20.65 -0.74 -7.46
C VAL A 372 -19.66 -0.73 -8.63
N PHE A 373 -18.36 -0.58 -8.36
CA PHE A 373 -17.35 -0.63 -9.41
C PHE A 373 -17.25 -1.99 -10.09
N CYS A 374 -17.35 -3.09 -9.35
CA CYS A 374 -17.41 -4.44 -9.93
C CYS A 374 -18.63 -4.58 -10.87
N THR A 375 -19.79 -4.06 -10.45
CA THR A 375 -21.02 -4.11 -11.26
C THR A 375 -20.91 -3.27 -12.54
N ILE A 376 -20.32 -2.08 -12.46
CA ILE A 376 -20.09 -1.23 -13.65
C ILE A 376 -19.07 -1.89 -14.59
N SER A 377 -17.96 -2.43 -14.02
CA SER A 377 -16.95 -3.16 -14.79
C SER A 377 -17.51 -4.36 -15.54
N ALA A 378 -18.54 -5.00 -14.98
CA ALA A 378 -19.24 -6.14 -15.58
C ALA A 378 -20.02 -5.78 -16.84
N GLY A 379 -20.47 -4.53 -16.93
CA GLY A 379 -21.30 -4.03 -18.05
C GLY A 379 -20.53 -3.24 -19.12
N LEU A 380 -19.24 -2.95 -18.88
CA LEU A 380 -18.35 -2.26 -19.83
C LEU A 380 -17.68 -3.27 -20.78
#